data_155ddb7cb5da88430e29e5c3c674797e
#
_entry.id   155ddb7cb5da88430e29e5c3c674797e
#
_cell.length_a   1.000
_cell.length_b   1.000
_cell.length_c   1.000
_cell.angle_alpha   90.00
_cell.angle_beta   90.00
_cell.angle_gamma   90.00
#
_symmetry.space_group_name_H-M   'P 1'
#
loop_
_entity.id
_entity.type
_entity.pdbx_description
1 polymer ?
#
loop_
_entity_poly.entity_id
_entity_poly.type
_entity_poly.pdbx_seq_one_letter_code
_entity_poly.pdbx_strand_id
1 'polypeptide(L)' 'MIKFMLIMQICSLVEKECMPAFEHPHLYDSHYECATVGYLNAIKTMDKIGEDLVNSTKIHVQFACDEVNEL' A
#
# COMPACT_ATOMS: atom_id res chain seq x y z
N MET A 1 -8.66 22.26 -3.03
CA MET A 1 -9.27 21.13 -2.30
C MET A 1 -8.21 20.09 -1.99
N ILE A 2 -8.23 19.57 -0.77
CA ILE A 2 -7.25 18.56 -0.36
C ILE A 2 -7.79 17.17 -0.63
N LYS A 3 -7.00 16.38 -1.33
CA LYS A 3 -7.27 14.97 -1.59
C LYS A 3 -6.16 14.14 -1.00
N PHE A 4 -6.35 12.84 -0.98
CA PHE A 4 -5.35 11.90 -0.44
C PHE A 4 -4.96 10.87 -1.48
N MET A 5 -3.67 10.70 -1.64
CA MET A 5 -3.12 9.75 -2.61
C MET A 5 -2.59 8.53 -1.85
N LEU A 6 -3.02 7.36 -2.28
CA LEU A 6 -2.57 6.10 -1.67
C LEU A 6 -1.27 5.64 -2.32
N ILE A 7 -0.24 5.48 -1.51
CA ILE A 7 1.06 4.99 -1.96
C ILE A 7 1.32 3.67 -1.25
N MET A 8 1.64 2.64 -1.99
CA MET A 8 1.86 1.29 -1.44
C MET A 8 3.24 0.79 -1.76
N GLN A 9 3.76 -0.08 -0.89
CA GLN A 9 5.09 -0.65 -1.08
C GLN A 9 5.13 -2.07 -0.50
N ILE A 10 5.76 -2.97 -1.23
CA ILE A 10 5.93 -4.36 -0.83
C ILE A 10 7.38 -4.57 -0.42
N CYS A 11 7.58 -5.11 0.78
CA CYS A 11 8.92 -5.32 1.34
C CYS A 11 9.13 -6.75 1.79
N SER A 12 10.37 -7.20 1.78
CA SER A 12 10.78 -8.50 2.32
C SER A 12 11.73 -8.28 3.48
N LEU A 13 11.39 -8.87 4.64
CA LEU A 13 12.26 -8.79 5.81
C LEU A 13 13.48 -9.69 5.67
N VAL A 14 13.33 -10.79 4.94
CA VAL A 14 14.44 -11.73 4.72
C VAL A 14 15.49 -11.11 3.81
N GLU A 15 15.06 -10.53 2.71
CA GLU A 15 15.97 -9.91 1.75
C GLU A 15 16.37 -8.49 2.17
N LYS A 16 15.65 -7.92 3.12
CA LYS A 16 15.86 -6.56 3.61
C LYS A 16 15.75 -5.53 2.48
N GLU A 17 14.83 -5.78 1.58
CA GLU A 17 14.60 -4.93 0.42
C GLU A 17 13.12 -4.66 0.23
N CYS A 18 12.84 -3.52 -0.38
CA CYS A 18 11.49 -3.16 -0.78
C CYS A 18 11.44 -2.95 -2.28
N MET A 19 10.34 -3.32 -2.89
CA MET A 19 10.08 -2.96 -4.28
C MET A 19 9.81 -1.46 -4.35
N PRO A 20 10.01 -0.82 -5.50
CA PRO A 20 9.67 0.60 -5.62
C PRO A 20 8.21 0.84 -5.24
N ALA A 21 7.99 1.93 -4.50
CA ALA A 21 6.63 2.30 -4.13
C ALA A 21 5.82 2.65 -5.37
N PHE A 22 4.52 2.35 -5.33
CA PHE A 22 3.64 2.70 -6.43
C PHE A 22 2.43 3.47 -5.91
N GLU A 23 1.94 4.38 -6.74
CA GLU A 23 0.84 5.25 -6.41
C GLU A 23 -0.45 4.73 -7.06
N HIS A 24 -1.54 4.75 -6.30
CA HIS A 24 -2.84 4.48 -6.88
C HIS A 24 -3.27 5.68 -7.73
N PRO A 25 -3.89 5.44 -8.88
CA PRO A 25 -4.31 6.54 -9.74
C PRO A 25 -5.51 7.32 -9.20
N HIS A 26 -6.24 6.75 -8.25
CA HIS A 26 -7.42 7.37 -7.69
C HIS A 26 -7.06 8.24 -6.48
N LEU A 27 -7.65 9.42 -6.39
CA LEU A 27 -7.51 10.29 -5.23
C LEU A 27 -8.75 10.16 -4.35
N TYR A 28 -8.53 10.14 -3.04
CA TYR A 28 -9.60 9.94 -2.06
C TYR A 28 -9.93 11.26 -1.36
N ASP A 29 -11.19 11.41 -0.97
CA ASP A 29 -11.68 12.64 -0.38
C ASP A 29 -11.30 12.83 1.09
N SER A 30 -11.00 11.73 1.78
CA SER A 30 -10.64 11.80 3.19
C SER A 30 -9.50 10.84 3.52
N HIS A 31 -8.79 11.14 4.60
CA HIS A 31 -7.74 10.27 5.09
C HIS A 31 -8.32 8.90 5.49
N TYR A 32 -9.50 8.92 6.14
CA TYR A 32 -10.16 7.68 6.55
C TYR A 32 -10.43 6.76 5.36
N GLU A 33 -10.98 7.33 4.28
CA GLU A 33 -11.27 6.56 3.08
C GLU A 33 -10.00 5.99 2.45
N CYS A 34 -8.97 6.82 2.34
CA CYS A 34 -7.67 6.39 1.81
C CYS A 34 -7.08 5.26 2.65
N ALA A 35 -7.07 5.41 3.98
CA ALA A 35 -6.53 4.41 4.87
C ALA A 35 -7.30 3.10 4.80
N THR A 36 -8.63 3.17 4.75
CA THR A 36 -9.46 1.96 4.65
C THR A 36 -9.15 1.20 3.37
N VAL A 37 -9.08 1.91 2.25
CA VAL A 37 -8.73 1.29 0.96
C VAL A 37 -7.31 0.73 1.01
N GLY A 38 -6.39 1.43 1.68
CA GLY A 38 -5.01 0.97 1.85
C GLY A 38 -4.95 -0.39 2.55
N TYR A 39 -5.67 -0.54 3.65
CA TYR A 39 -5.71 -1.82 4.38
C TYR A 39 -6.33 -2.92 3.54
N LEU A 40 -7.44 -2.64 2.85
CA LEU A 40 -8.07 -3.62 1.99
C LEU A 40 -7.15 -4.08 0.86
N ASN A 41 -6.47 -3.14 0.23
CA ASN A 41 -5.54 -3.49 -0.84
C ASN A 41 -4.31 -4.23 -0.33
N ALA A 42 -3.84 -3.91 0.88
CA ALA A 42 -2.74 -4.63 1.48
C ALA A 42 -3.11 -6.10 1.69
N ILE A 43 -4.31 -6.35 2.22
CA ILE A 43 -4.79 -7.72 2.41
C ILE A 43 -4.89 -8.45 1.07
N LYS A 44 -5.47 -7.81 0.06
CA LYS A 44 -5.61 -8.41 -1.26
C LYS A 44 -4.26 -8.72 -1.89
N THR A 45 -3.28 -7.84 -1.69
CA THR A 45 -1.93 -8.05 -2.21
C THR A 45 -1.28 -9.26 -1.56
N MET A 46 -1.40 -9.39 -0.25
CA MET A 46 -0.89 -10.55 0.48
C MET A 46 -1.52 -11.84 -0.04
N ASP A 47 -2.82 -11.80 -0.28
CA ASP A 47 -3.57 -12.95 -0.78
C ASP A 47 -3.11 -13.35 -2.18
N LYS A 48 -2.86 -12.40 -3.05
CA LYS A 48 -2.36 -12.66 -4.40
C LYS A 48 -0.95 -13.24 -4.40
N ILE A 49 -0.09 -12.77 -3.52
CA ILE A 49 1.28 -13.27 -3.40
C ILE A 49 1.26 -14.72 -2.92
N GLY A 50 0.37 -15.00 -1.97
CA GLY A 50 0.18 -16.35 -1.48
C GLY A 50 0.94 -16.63 -0.19
N GLU A 51 0.36 -17.52 0.61
CA GLU A 51 0.84 -17.85 1.94
C GLU A 51 2.29 -18.34 1.94
N ASP A 52 2.64 -19.24 1.00
CA ASP A 52 3.95 -19.84 0.98
C ASP A 52 5.06 -18.81 0.79
N LEU A 53 4.91 -17.93 -0.18
CA LEU A 53 5.92 -16.92 -0.47
C LEU A 53 5.95 -15.86 0.63
N VAL A 54 4.79 -15.45 1.14
CA VAL A 54 4.72 -14.50 2.24
C VAL A 54 5.47 -15.05 3.45
N ASN A 55 5.28 -16.32 3.77
CA ASN A 55 5.94 -16.94 4.92
C ASN A 55 7.44 -17.12 4.72
N SER A 56 7.85 -17.54 3.52
CA SER A 56 9.26 -17.84 3.27
C SER A 56 10.13 -16.60 3.17
N THR A 57 9.62 -15.53 2.57
CA THR A 57 10.38 -14.28 2.40
C THR A 57 9.98 -13.20 3.39
N LYS A 58 9.03 -13.48 4.27
CA LYS A 58 8.54 -12.54 5.28
C LYS A 58 8.12 -11.23 4.64
N ILE A 59 7.22 -11.34 3.67
CA ILE A 59 6.69 -10.18 2.96
C ILE A 59 5.73 -9.41 3.85
N HIS A 60 5.84 -8.10 3.79
CA HIS A 60 4.82 -7.22 4.37
C HIS A 60 4.52 -6.11 3.38
N VAL A 61 3.30 -5.59 3.46
CA VAL A 61 2.85 -4.50 2.63
C VAL A 61 2.62 -3.29 3.51
N GLN A 62 3.18 -2.17 3.12
CA GLN A 62 2.97 -0.93 3.85
C GLN A 62 2.39 0.11 2.91
N PHE A 63 1.70 1.09 3.47
CA PHE A 63 1.11 2.14 2.66
C PHE A 63 1.10 3.45 3.42
N ALA A 64 0.94 4.53 2.67
CA ALA A 64 0.81 5.86 3.22
C ALA A 64 -0.27 6.61 2.44
N CYS A 65 -0.88 7.58 3.08
CA CYS A 65 -1.86 8.45 2.44
C CYS A 65 -1.30 9.87 2.48
N ASP A 66 -0.81 10.33 1.34
CA ASP A 66 -0.21 11.65 1.22
C ASP A 66 -1.27 12.68 0.82
N GLU A 67 -1.19 13.85 1.43
CA GLU A 67 -2.06 14.95 1.05
C GLU A 67 -1.64 15.53 -0.29
N VAL A 68 -2.63 15.72 -1.16
CA VAL A 68 -2.42 16.31 -2.46
C VAL A 68 -3.37 17.50 -2.58
N ASN A 69 -2.83 18.65 -2.89
CA ASN A 69 -3.65 19.83 -3.08
C ASN A 69 -4.07 19.93 -4.54
N GLU A 70 -5.34 19.63 -4.79
CA GLU A 70 -5.90 19.63 -6.13
C GLU A 70 -6.55 20.99 -6.40
N LEU A 71 -6.12 21.64 -7.46
CA LEU A 71 -6.64 22.95 -7.85
C LEU A 71 -7.98 22.86 -8.60
#